data_bcfee8ee241e348e5ec02a08711d9d1c
#
_entry.id   bcfee8ee241e348e5ec02a08711d9d1c
#
_cell.length_a   1.000
_cell.length_b   1.000
_cell.length_c   1.000
_cell.angle_alpha   90.00
_cell.angle_beta   90.00
_cell.angle_gamma   90.00
#
_symmetry.space_group_name_H-M   'P 1'
#
loop_
_entity.id
_entity.type
_entity.pdbx_description
1 polymer ?
#
loop_
_entity_poly.entity_id
_entity_poly.type
_entity_poly.pdbx_seq_one_letter_code
_entity_poly.pdbx_strand_id
1 'polypeptide(L)'
;VNEIISFRFDERPEFAAKANHIRQSVFVEEQNVDPALEYDEYENVATHYLLFDDNKPVATARWRETANGIKLERFATLFSHRNKGLGALLLQRVLDDVSARSKRIYLHSQLKAIPFYERHGFVKLGEQFSEADIEHFEMQLMNRE
;
A
#
# COMPACT_ATOMS: atom_id res chain seq x y z
N VAL A 1 12.83 5.13 16.74
CA VAL A 1 13.12 5.90 15.53
C VAL A 1 12.58 5.14 14.31
N ASN A 2 11.89 5.83 13.42
CA ASN A 2 11.30 5.24 12.23
C ASN A 2 12.16 5.54 11.01
N GLU A 3 12.29 4.55 10.15
CA GLU A 3 12.99 4.68 8.87
C GLU A 3 12.13 4.07 7.77
N ILE A 4 12.03 4.78 6.63
CA ILE A 4 11.30 4.27 5.46
C ILE A 4 12.30 4.17 4.30
N ILE A 5 12.32 3.00 3.66
CA ILE A 5 13.13 2.78 2.46
C ILE A 5 12.24 2.40 1.29
N SER A 6 12.68 2.71 0.09
CA SER A 6 12.06 2.23 -1.15
C SER A 6 13.04 1.29 -1.86
N PHE A 7 12.51 0.31 -2.57
CA PHE A 7 13.35 -0.70 -3.22
C PHE A 7 12.61 -1.40 -4.36
N ARG A 8 13.38 -2.08 -5.20
CA ARG A 8 12.85 -2.95 -6.27
C ARG A 8 12.98 -4.39 -5.81
N PHE A 9 11.92 -5.17 -6.02
CA PHE A 9 11.84 -6.56 -5.53
C PHE A 9 12.98 -7.43 -6.01
N ASP A 10 13.29 -7.35 -7.31
CA ASP A 10 14.32 -8.17 -7.93
C ASP A 10 15.75 -7.71 -7.63
N GLU A 11 15.92 -6.47 -7.14
CA GLU A 11 17.24 -5.91 -6.83
C GLU A 11 17.62 -6.07 -5.36
N ARG A 12 16.63 -6.22 -4.47
CA ARG A 12 16.86 -6.29 -3.02
C ARG A 12 16.06 -7.43 -2.41
N PRO A 13 16.47 -8.70 -2.66
CA PRO A 13 15.71 -9.85 -2.17
C PRO A 13 15.57 -9.91 -0.65
N GLU A 14 16.53 -9.37 0.11
CA GLU A 14 16.43 -9.32 1.57
C GLU A 14 15.25 -8.44 2.03
N PHE A 15 15.00 -7.32 1.33
CA PHE A 15 13.87 -6.46 1.65
C PHE A 15 12.56 -7.04 1.11
N ALA A 16 12.60 -7.68 -0.06
CA ALA A 16 11.44 -8.35 -0.62
C ALA A 16 10.92 -9.43 0.34
N ALA A 17 11.81 -10.20 0.96
CA ALA A 17 11.42 -11.22 1.94
C ALA A 17 10.73 -10.59 3.17
N LYS A 18 11.22 -9.44 3.65
CA LYS A 18 10.63 -8.72 4.77
C LYS A 18 9.24 -8.19 4.43
N ALA A 19 9.08 -7.62 3.24
CA ALA A 19 7.78 -7.12 2.76
C ALA A 19 6.80 -8.29 2.63
N ASN A 20 7.22 -9.42 2.07
CA ASN A 20 6.38 -10.60 1.93
C ASN A 20 5.93 -11.14 3.29
N HIS A 21 6.80 -11.11 4.29
CA HIS A 21 6.43 -11.54 5.63
C HIS A 21 5.29 -10.69 6.21
N ILE A 22 5.38 -9.37 6.05
CA ILE A 22 4.32 -8.45 6.51
C ILE A 22 3.02 -8.73 5.74
N ARG A 23 3.09 -8.87 4.43
CA ARG A 23 1.92 -9.13 3.59
C ARG A 23 1.28 -10.48 3.92
N GLN A 24 2.10 -11.49 4.19
CA GLN A 24 1.62 -12.79 4.62
C GLN A 24 0.82 -12.67 5.93
N SER A 25 1.36 -11.97 6.92
CA SER A 25 0.70 -11.78 8.21
C SER A 25 -0.63 -11.04 8.08
N VAL A 26 -0.66 -9.96 7.29
CA VAL A 26 -1.82 -9.08 7.22
C VAL A 26 -2.87 -9.59 6.24
N PHE A 27 -2.47 -9.89 5.01
CA PHE A 27 -3.46 -10.20 3.97
C PHE A 27 -3.84 -11.68 3.98
N VAL A 28 -2.88 -12.58 4.13
CA VAL A 28 -3.17 -14.01 4.07
C VAL A 28 -3.69 -14.53 5.42
N GLU A 29 -2.98 -14.26 6.50
CA GLU A 29 -3.32 -14.83 7.81
C GLU A 29 -4.47 -14.10 8.49
N GLU A 30 -4.48 -12.76 8.52
CA GLU A 30 -5.56 -12.01 9.17
C GLU A 30 -6.80 -11.90 8.29
N GLN A 31 -6.63 -11.62 6.98
CA GLN A 31 -7.75 -11.29 6.09
C GLN A 31 -8.17 -12.45 5.20
N ASN A 32 -7.49 -13.58 5.26
CA ASN A 32 -7.79 -14.77 4.48
C ASN A 32 -7.76 -14.57 2.97
N VAL A 33 -6.90 -13.66 2.49
CA VAL A 33 -6.68 -13.48 1.06
C VAL A 33 -5.92 -14.70 0.53
N ASP A 34 -6.36 -15.24 -0.63
CA ASP A 34 -5.68 -16.34 -1.28
C ASP A 34 -4.24 -15.92 -1.64
N PRO A 35 -3.21 -16.67 -1.22
CA PRO A 35 -1.83 -16.32 -1.57
C PRO A 35 -1.60 -16.16 -3.07
N ALA A 36 -2.33 -16.90 -3.91
CA ALA A 36 -2.23 -16.77 -5.36
C ALA A 36 -2.68 -15.39 -5.86
N LEU A 37 -3.54 -14.69 -5.11
CA LEU A 37 -4.01 -13.35 -5.45
C LEU A 37 -3.12 -12.27 -4.84
N GLU A 38 -2.47 -12.56 -3.72
CA GLU A 38 -1.63 -11.59 -3.02
C GLU A 38 -0.30 -11.35 -3.74
N TYR A 39 0.36 -12.43 -4.16
CA TYR A 39 1.66 -12.38 -4.81
C TYR A 39 1.44 -12.49 -6.32
N ASP A 40 1.56 -11.38 -7.01
CA ASP A 40 1.16 -11.28 -8.42
C ASP A 40 2.34 -10.98 -9.36
N GLU A 41 2.02 -10.85 -10.63
CA GLU A 41 3.00 -10.60 -11.70
C GLU A 41 3.64 -9.22 -11.66
N TYR A 42 3.12 -8.30 -10.83
CA TYR A 42 3.57 -6.91 -10.82
C TYR A 42 4.66 -6.63 -9.78
N GLU A 43 5.14 -7.63 -9.07
CA GLU A 43 6.14 -7.44 -8.00
C GLU A 43 7.41 -6.76 -8.51
N ASN A 44 7.90 -7.16 -9.67
CA ASN A 44 9.16 -6.64 -10.20
C ASN A 44 9.03 -5.30 -10.94
N VAL A 45 7.81 -4.87 -11.28
CA VAL A 45 7.61 -3.57 -11.93
C VAL A 45 7.19 -2.48 -10.95
N ALA A 46 6.76 -2.86 -9.76
CA ALA A 46 6.34 -1.92 -8.73
C ALA A 46 7.53 -1.37 -7.95
N THR A 47 7.34 -0.19 -7.37
CA THR A 47 8.24 0.36 -6.35
C THR A 47 7.68 -0.03 -4.99
N HIS A 48 8.49 -0.66 -4.16
CA HIS A 48 8.09 -1.16 -2.85
C HIS A 48 8.69 -0.34 -1.74
N TYR A 49 8.04 -0.37 -0.57
CA TYR A 49 8.48 0.35 0.61
C TYR A 49 8.46 -0.56 1.83
N LEU A 50 9.39 -0.29 2.73
CA LEU A 50 9.39 -0.86 4.07
C LEU A 50 9.54 0.26 5.07
N LEU A 51 8.73 0.22 6.13
CA LEU A 51 8.89 1.07 7.29
C LEU A 51 9.44 0.23 8.43
N PHE A 52 10.56 0.68 8.98
CA PHE A 52 11.20 0.06 10.15
C PHE A 52 10.90 0.91 11.38
N ASP A 53 10.52 0.26 12.45
CA ASP A 53 10.37 0.89 13.77
C ASP A 53 11.39 0.24 14.71
N ASP A 54 12.38 1.02 15.16
CA ASP A 54 13.50 0.53 15.95
C ASP A 54 14.15 -0.72 15.32
N ASN A 55 14.46 -0.61 14.02
CA ASN A 55 15.09 -1.64 13.21
C ASN A 55 14.23 -2.88 12.91
N LYS A 56 12.95 -2.85 13.27
CA LYS A 56 12.02 -3.93 12.96
C LYS A 56 11.12 -3.53 11.78
N PRO A 57 11.03 -4.34 10.72
CA PRO A 57 10.13 -4.04 9.60
C PRO A 57 8.68 -4.31 10.04
N VAL A 58 7.84 -3.28 10.01
CA VAL A 58 6.49 -3.34 10.56
C VAL A 58 5.39 -2.92 9.59
N ALA A 59 5.74 -2.27 8.48
CA ALA A 59 4.76 -1.84 7.49
C ALA A 59 5.36 -1.88 6.10
N THR A 60 4.51 -2.07 5.09
CA THR A 60 4.93 -2.14 3.69
C THR A 60 3.86 -1.54 2.80
N ALA A 61 4.26 -1.16 1.58
CA ALA A 61 3.39 -0.65 0.54
C ALA A 61 4.08 -0.80 -0.79
N ARG A 62 3.32 -0.68 -1.89
CA ARG A 62 3.91 -0.56 -3.22
C ARG A 62 3.06 0.37 -4.09
N TRP A 63 3.66 0.88 -5.17
CA TRP A 63 2.91 1.53 -6.21
C TRP A 63 3.44 1.10 -7.57
N ARG A 64 2.60 1.19 -8.58
CA ARG A 64 2.98 0.92 -9.97
C ARG A 64 2.20 1.81 -10.91
N GLU A 65 2.74 2.00 -12.12
CA GLU A 65 2.02 2.70 -13.17
C GLU A 65 1.08 1.74 -13.89
N THR A 66 -0.12 2.23 -14.19
CA THR A 66 -1.12 1.50 -14.96
C THR A 66 -1.62 2.42 -16.08
N ALA A 67 -2.46 1.87 -16.96
CA ALA A 67 -3.10 2.68 -18.00
C ALA A 67 -3.95 3.82 -17.41
N ASN A 68 -4.39 3.69 -16.15
CA ASN A 68 -5.28 4.65 -15.49
C ASN A 68 -4.54 5.64 -14.58
N GLY A 69 -3.23 5.54 -14.45
CA GLY A 69 -2.43 6.41 -13.60
C GLY A 69 -1.47 5.64 -12.70
N ILE A 70 -1.20 6.20 -11.53
CA ILE A 70 -0.36 5.57 -10.51
C ILE A 70 -1.27 4.90 -9.50
N LYS A 71 -1.16 3.57 -9.37
CA LYS A 71 -1.96 2.80 -8.43
C LYS A 71 -1.16 2.49 -7.18
N LEU A 72 -1.67 2.90 -6.03
CA LEU A 72 -1.12 2.53 -4.72
C LEU A 72 -1.74 1.22 -4.27
N GLU A 73 -0.93 0.29 -3.77
CA GLU A 73 -1.37 -1.06 -3.46
C GLU A 73 -0.65 -1.61 -2.23
N ARG A 74 -1.25 -2.64 -1.63
CA ARG A 74 -0.60 -3.50 -0.61
C ARG A 74 -0.11 -2.73 0.61
N PHE A 75 -0.85 -1.70 1.03
CA PHE A 75 -0.56 -1.03 2.30
C PHE A 75 -0.92 -1.94 3.45
N ALA A 76 0.05 -2.27 4.27
CA ALA A 76 -0.13 -3.19 5.38
C ALA A 76 0.74 -2.80 6.56
N THR A 77 0.17 -2.82 7.76
CA THR A 77 0.90 -2.60 9.01
C THR A 77 0.64 -3.79 9.92
N LEU A 78 1.69 -4.34 10.52
CA LEU A 78 1.54 -5.44 11.47
C LEU A 78 0.62 -5.03 12.62
N PHE A 79 -0.21 -5.96 13.08
CA PHE A 79 -1.20 -5.72 14.13
C PHE A 79 -0.57 -5.05 15.36
N SER A 80 0.62 -5.51 15.77
CA SER A 80 1.32 -4.98 16.95
C SER A 80 1.70 -3.51 16.85
N HIS A 81 1.71 -2.94 15.64
CA HIS A 81 2.17 -1.57 15.41
C HIS A 81 1.09 -0.67 14.81
N ARG A 82 -0.17 -1.09 14.88
CA ARG A 82 -1.31 -0.27 14.42
C ARG A 82 -1.65 0.82 15.44
N ASN A 83 -2.35 1.85 14.97
CA ASN A 83 -2.82 2.99 15.79
C ASN A 83 -1.68 3.83 16.37
N LYS A 84 -0.52 3.84 15.70
CA LYS A 84 0.65 4.64 16.09
C LYS A 84 1.02 5.67 15.02
N GLY A 85 0.16 5.87 14.02
CA GLY A 85 0.42 6.82 12.94
C GLY A 85 1.42 6.34 11.88
N LEU A 86 1.86 5.09 11.93
CA LEU A 86 2.87 4.59 11.00
C LEU A 86 2.34 4.45 9.58
N GLY A 87 1.07 4.04 9.42
CA GLY A 87 0.43 3.99 8.11
C GLY A 87 0.38 5.35 7.45
N ALA A 88 0.09 6.40 8.22
CA ALA A 88 0.05 7.77 7.70
C ALA A 88 1.45 8.23 7.27
N LEU A 89 2.49 7.91 8.03
CA LEU A 89 3.88 8.22 7.65
C LEU A 89 4.24 7.54 6.33
N LEU A 90 3.90 6.27 6.19
CA LEU A 90 4.20 5.51 4.98
C LEU A 90 3.45 6.07 3.78
N LEU A 91 2.16 6.36 3.92
CA LEU A 91 1.36 6.94 2.85
C LEU A 91 1.93 8.29 2.42
N GLN A 92 2.32 9.13 3.37
CA GLN A 92 2.89 10.44 3.06
C GLN A 92 4.19 10.31 2.26
N ARG A 93 5.06 9.37 2.62
CA ARG A 93 6.30 9.13 1.88
C ARG A 93 6.01 8.69 0.43
N VAL A 94 5.04 7.79 0.25
CA VAL A 94 4.66 7.33 -1.09
C VAL A 94 4.12 8.52 -1.90
N LEU A 95 3.24 9.33 -1.33
CA LEU A 95 2.67 10.48 -2.02
C LEU A 95 3.75 11.50 -2.39
N ASP A 96 4.71 11.75 -1.51
CA ASP A 96 5.82 12.64 -1.81
C ASP A 96 6.63 12.13 -3.00
N ASP A 97 6.85 10.83 -3.08
CA ASP A 97 7.64 10.24 -4.16
C ASP A 97 6.91 10.26 -5.51
N VAL A 98 5.59 10.11 -5.53
CA VAL A 98 4.83 10.02 -6.79
C VAL A 98 4.23 11.34 -7.24
N SER A 99 4.12 12.35 -6.38
CA SER A 99 3.45 13.62 -6.70
C SER A 99 4.10 14.37 -7.86
N ALA A 100 5.42 14.23 -8.03
CA ALA A 100 6.16 14.90 -9.10
C ALA A 100 5.85 14.33 -10.49
N ARG A 101 5.17 13.19 -10.58
CA ARG A 101 4.88 12.54 -11.87
C ARG A 101 3.70 13.14 -12.61
N SER A 102 2.94 14.02 -11.98
CA SER A 102 1.79 14.72 -12.58
C SER A 102 0.77 13.77 -13.20
N LYS A 103 0.57 12.61 -12.59
CA LYS A 103 -0.40 11.61 -13.03
C LYS A 103 -1.47 11.42 -11.98
N ARG A 104 -2.63 10.90 -12.42
CA ARG A 104 -3.70 10.52 -11.52
C ARG A 104 -3.18 9.49 -10.52
N ILE A 105 -3.47 9.69 -9.23
CA ILE A 105 -3.09 8.77 -8.16
C ILE A 105 -4.38 8.16 -7.62
N TYR A 106 -4.44 6.83 -7.60
CA TYR A 106 -5.64 6.12 -7.18
C TYR A 106 -5.29 4.82 -6.45
N LEU A 107 -6.30 4.24 -5.82
CA LEU A 107 -6.16 2.97 -5.13
C LEU A 107 -7.52 2.28 -5.05
N HIS A 108 -7.50 1.00 -4.70
CA HIS A 108 -8.70 0.24 -4.37
C HIS A 108 -8.68 -0.01 -2.87
N SER A 109 -9.61 0.64 -2.15
CA SER A 109 -9.63 0.60 -0.69
C SER A 109 -10.68 -0.36 -0.18
N GLN A 110 -10.31 -1.23 0.75
CA GLN A 110 -11.27 -1.99 1.55
C GLN A 110 -12.16 -1.00 2.32
N LEU A 111 -13.41 -1.36 2.55
CA LEU A 111 -14.37 -0.46 3.19
C LEU A 111 -13.87 0.07 4.53
N LYS A 112 -13.25 -0.77 5.34
CA LYS A 112 -12.76 -0.36 6.66
C LYS A 112 -11.63 0.66 6.61
N ALA A 113 -10.92 0.77 5.49
CA ALA A 113 -9.81 1.72 5.33
C ALA A 113 -10.23 3.04 4.68
N ILE A 114 -11.46 3.15 4.18
CA ILE A 114 -11.93 4.37 3.51
C ILE A 114 -11.75 5.61 4.37
N PRO A 115 -12.13 5.64 5.67
CA PRO A 115 -11.94 6.84 6.49
C PRO A 115 -10.48 7.27 6.58
N PHE A 116 -9.56 6.32 6.62
CA PHE A 116 -8.13 6.62 6.64
C PHE A 116 -7.71 7.37 5.37
N TYR A 117 -8.09 6.85 4.20
CA TYR A 117 -7.72 7.50 2.94
C TYR A 117 -8.45 8.82 2.75
N GLU A 118 -9.70 8.94 3.20
CA GLU A 118 -10.42 10.22 3.12
C GLU A 118 -9.73 11.31 3.92
N ARG A 119 -9.15 10.97 5.07
CA ARG A 119 -8.38 11.93 5.87
C ARG A 119 -7.12 12.41 5.15
N HIS A 120 -6.66 11.67 4.17
CA HIS A 120 -5.44 12.00 3.39
C HIS A 120 -5.75 12.53 1.99
N GLY A 121 -6.99 12.96 1.74
CA GLY A 121 -7.35 13.65 0.52
C GLY A 121 -7.87 12.78 -0.60
N PHE A 122 -8.17 11.51 -0.34
CA PHE A 122 -8.76 10.63 -1.33
C PHE A 122 -10.28 10.70 -1.27
N VAL A 123 -10.93 10.53 -2.43
CA VAL A 123 -12.40 10.46 -2.54
C VAL A 123 -12.81 9.19 -3.26
N LYS A 124 -13.95 8.64 -2.87
CA LYS A 124 -14.51 7.45 -3.53
C LYS A 124 -15.00 7.79 -4.94
N LEU A 125 -14.80 6.86 -5.86
CA LEU A 125 -15.28 6.93 -7.23
C LEU A 125 -16.04 5.67 -7.58
N GLY A 126 -17.19 5.85 -8.27
CA GLY A 126 -17.95 4.73 -8.79
C GLY A 126 -18.64 3.92 -7.71
N GLU A 127 -18.92 2.65 -8.04
CA GLU A 127 -19.69 1.75 -7.18
C GLU A 127 -18.78 0.80 -6.42
N GLN A 128 -19.30 0.29 -5.30
CA GLN A 128 -18.66 -0.75 -4.53
C GLN A 128 -18.46 -2.00 -5.38
N PHE A 129 -17.32 -2.66 -5.22
CA PHE A 129 -17.00 -3.88 -5.95
C PHE A 129 -16.27 -4.86 -5.05
N SER A 130 -16.21 -6.14 -5.46
CA SER A 130 -15.50 -7.18 -4.72
C SER A 130 -14.15 -7.45 -5.37
N GLU A 131 -13.12 -7.56 -4.53
CA GLU A 131 -11.77 -7.90 -4.96
C GLU A 131 -11.18 -8.82 -3.90
N ALA A 132 -10.69 -10.00 -4.28
CA ALA A 132 -10.18 -11.02 -3.34
C ALA A 132 -11.21 -11.35 -2.25
N ASP A 133 -12.50 -11.40 -2.62
CA ASP A 133 -13.65 -11.65 -1.73
C ASP A 133 -13.82 -10.61 -0.62
N ILE A 134 -13.28 -9.42 -0.81
CA ILE A 134 -13.42 -8.29 0.12
C ILE A 134 -14.03 -7.12 -0.63
N GLU A 135 -14.99 -6.43 -0.02
CA GLU A 135 -15.64 -5.28 -0.62
C GLU A 135 -14.73 -4.06 -0.63
N HIS A 136 -14.70 -3.38 -1.77
CA HIS A 136 -13.79 -2.26 -2.04
C HIS A 136 -14.52 -1.10 -2.72
N PHE A 137 -13.89 0.08 -2.65
CA PHE A 137 -14.17 1.22 -3.53
C PHE A 137 -12.87 1.66 -4.20
N GLU A 138 -12.95 2.10 -5.45
CA GLU A 138 -11.86 2.84 -6.04
C GLU A 138 -11.85 4.24 -5.42
N MET A 139 -10.65 4.74 -5.10
CA MET A 139 -10.48 6.08 -4.54
C MET A 139 -9.41 6.82 -5.32
N GLN A 140 -9.56 8.13 -5.44
CA GLN A 140 -8.63 8.97 -6.17
C GLN A 140 -8.18 10.12 -5.28
N LEU A 141 -6.89 10.42 -5.33
CA LEU A 141 -6.36 11.60 -4.65
C LEU A 141 -6.85 12.86 -5.36
N MET A 142 -7.43 13.79 -4.59
CA MET A 142 -7.87 15.08 -5.13
C MET A 142 -6.66 15.92 -5.52
N ASN A 143 -6.82 16.71 -6.60
CA ASN A 143 -5.77 17.64 -7.01
C ASN A 143 -5.44 18.61 -5.88
N ARG A 144 -4.15 18.74 -5.60
CA ARG A 144 -3.64 19.75 -4.67
C ARG A 144 -3.12 20.92 -5.50
N GLU A 145 -3.70 22.06 -5.28
CA GLU A 145 -3.20 23.29 -5.89
C GLU A 145 -2.39 24.11 -4.90
#